data_1f273ccbb3ca97b8861dfeb0a60f7bf8
#
_entry.id   1f273ccbb3ca97b8861dfeb0a60f7bf8
#
_cell.length_a   1.000
_cell.length_b   1.000
_cell.length_c   1.000
_cell.angle_alpha   90.00
_cell.angle_beta   90.00
_cell.angle_gamma   90.00
#
_symmetry.space_group_name_H-M   'P 1'
#
loop_
_entity.id
_entity.type
_entity.pdbx_description
1 polymer ?
#
loop_
_entity_poly.entity_id
_entity_poly.type
_entity_poly.pdbx_seq_one_letter_code
_entity_poly.pdbx_strand_id
1 'polypeptide(L)'
;MGRKSEQNGENFAEGRLCNRKFAQKVKLSLAKSPPEAVYYKGSVLTSLAERPATTDSGARRCWERMGFVSQTTKRALEASLKKLLLQKPLNKITINDITEDCGVNRMTFYYHFKDIYDLVDWIMVEDAAKALEEKPTFDTWSEAYLDLLRQVQENKVLVMNVYRSMSREQVEQYLYRILDPMLREFLDRGMQGITVQDADKQFIVDFYKYALVGMTLEWIRRDMKEDPVRMTERLNILLHGEFQRALRRFRTDRSPSDLDD
;
A
#
# COMPACT_ATOMS: atom_id res chain seq x y z
N MET A 1 28.52 -11.23 -30.45
CA MET A 1 27.81 -10.05 -29.92
C MET A 1 26.31 -10.28 -29.64
N GLY A 2 25.84 -11.51 -29.60
CA GLY A 2 24.38 -11.85 -29.52
C GLY A 2 23.84 -12.39 -28.19
N ARG A 3 24.63 -12.59 -27.13
CA ARG A 3 24.14 -13.20 -25.86
C ARG A 3 23.79 -12.25 -24.73
N LYS A 4 24.08 -10.96 -24.82
CA LYS A 4 23.75 -9.96 -23.78
C LYS A 4 22.35 -9.35 -23.91
N SER A 5 21.71 -9.45 -25.08
CA SER A 5 20.37 -8.87 -25.30
C SER A 5 19.22 -9.79 -24.86
N GLU A 6 19.42 -11.09 -24.83
CA GLU A 6 18.39 -12.05 -24.40
C GLU A 6 18.25 -12.11 -22.85
N GLN A 7 19.37 -12.05 -22.11
CA GLN A 7 19.33 -12.01 -20.63
C GLN A 7 18.66 -10.75 -20.05
N ASN A 8 18.75 -9.61 -20.75
CA ASN A 8 18.07 -8.39 -20.31
C ASN A 8 16.53 -8.44 -20.54
N GLY A 9 16.07 -9.19 -21.53
CA GLY A 9 14.64 -9.36 -21.81
C GLY A 9 13.92 -10.28 -20.80
N GLU A 10 14.56 -11.35 -20.38
CA GLU A 10 14.02 -12.28 -19.39
C GLU A 10 13.98 -11.67 -17.99
N ASN A 11 15.03 -11.00 -17.55
CA ASN A 11 15.06 -10.28 -16.26
C ASN A 11 14.00 -9.15 -16.18
N PHE A 12 13.69 -8.51 -17.32
CA PHE A 12 12.67 -7.46 -17.39
C PHE A 12 11.24 -8.01 -17.36
N ALA A 13 11.03 -9.23 -17.85
CA ALA A 13 9.74 -9.91 -17.78
C ALA A 13 9.47 -10.52 -16.40
N GLU A 14 10.46 -11.12 -15.76
CA GLU A 14 10.38 -11.63 -14.39
C GLU A 14 10.18 -10.53 -13.36
N GLY A 15 10.86 -9.37 -13.51
CA GLY A 15 10.68 -8.21 -12.67
C GLY A 15 9.25 -7.65 -12.70
N ARG A 16 8.63 -7.56 -13.88
CA ARG A 16 7.24 -7.11 -14.03
C ARG A 16 6.23 -8.09 -13.43
N LEU A 17 6.50 -9.40 -13.51
CA LEU A 17 5.65 -10.43 -12.93
C LEU A 17 5.73 -10.42 -11.39
N CYS A 18 6.91 -10.16 -10.83
CA CYS A 18 7.16 -10.03 -9.40
C CYS A 18 6.43 -8.82 -8.82
N ASN A 19 6.48 -7.66 -9.48
CA ASN A 19 5.80 -6.44 -9.03
C ASN A 19 4.27 -6.56 -9.11
N ARG A 20 3.71 -7.19 -10.14
CA ARG A 20 2.27 -7.47 -10.20
C ARG A 20 1.80 -8.37 -9.05
N LYS A 21 2.57 -9.41 -8.72
CA LYS A 21 2.29 -10.28 -7.57
C LYS A 21 2.42 -9.51 -6.24
N PHE A 22 3.39 -8.60 -6.13
CA PHE A 22 3.58 -7.76 -4.96
C PHE A 22 2.44 -6.74 -4.81
N ALA A 23 2.10 -5.99 -5.84
CA ALA A 23 0.96 -5.07 -5.84
C ALA A 23 -0.36 -5.80 -5.49
N GLN A 24 -0.53 -7.03 -5.97
CA GLN A 24 -1.67 -7.86 -5.64
C GLN A 24 -1.64 -8.35 -4.18
N LYS A 25 -0.46 -8.67 -3.61
CA LYS A 25 -0.30 -8.97 -2.17
C LYS A 25 -0.61 -7.75 -1.32
N VAL A 26 -0.15 -6.56 -1.70
CA VAL A 26 -0.48 -5.29 -1.03
C VAL A 26 -1.98 -5.06 -1.06
N LYS A 27 -2.64 -5.16 -2.22
CA LYS A 27 -4.10 -5.06 -2.35
C LYS A 27 -4.84 -6.08 -1.47
N LEU A 28 -4.38 -7.33 -1.42
CA LEU A 28 -4.98 -8.39 -0.60
C LEU A 28 -4.74 -8.17 0.91
N SER A 29 -3.56 -7.70 1.30
CA SER A 29 -3.26 -7.35 2.70
C SER A 29 -4.12 -6.18 3.17
N LEU A 30 -4.30 -5.18 2.32
CA LEU A 30 -5.11 -4.00 2.59
C LEU A 30 -6.62 -4.32 2.60
N ALA A 31 -7.07 -5.31 1.83
CA ALA A 31 -8.45 -5.78 1.82
C ALA A 31 -8.81 -6.69 3.01
N LYS A 32 -7.82 -7.30 3.68
CA LYS A 32 -8.03 -8.23 4.79
C LYS A 32 -8.09 -7.60 6.18
N SER A 33 -7.85 -6.30 6.30
CA SER A 33 -7.99 -5.57 7.56
C SER A 33 -9.14 -4.58 7.46
N PRO A 34 -10.39 -5.00 7.72
CA PRO A 34 -11.46 -4.04 7.94
C PRO A 34 -11.12 -3.26 9.22
N PRO A 35 -11.42 -1.95 9.30
CA PRO A 35 -11.48 -1.26 10.58
C PRO A 35 -12.45 -2.03 11.47
N GLU A 36 -12.14 -2.15 12.77
CA GLU A 36 -12.88 -2.91 13.76
C GLU A 36 -14.39 -2.83 13.53
N ALA A 37 -15.01 -3.99 13.32
CA ALA A 37 -16.43 -4.11 13.06
C ALA A 37 -17.20 -3.58 14.27
N VAL A 38 -17.73 -2.38 14.17
CA VAL A 38 -18.84 -1.93 15.00
C VAL A 38 -20.03 -2.78 14.60
N TYR A 39 -20.36 -3.73 15.48
CA TYR A 39 -21.51 -4.59 15.38
C TYR A 39 -22.78 -3.75 15.28
N TYR A 40 -23.36 -3.60 14.09
CA TYR A 40 -24.78 -3.28 13.92
C TYR A 40 -25.54 -4.59 13.75
N LYS A 41 -26.35 -4.92 14.77
CA LYS A 41 -27.36 -5.98 14.71
C LYS A 41 -28.36 -5.66 13.58
N GLY A 42 -28.55 -6.61 12.68
CA GLY A 42 -29.76 -6.73 11.89
C GLY A 42 -29.52 -6.75 10.37
N SER A 43 -29.29 -7.89 9.89
CA SER A 43 -29.81 -8.59 8.71
C SER A 43 -28.73 -9.47 8.07
N VAL A 44 -29.08 -10.73 8.01
CA VAL A 44 -28.35 -11.82 7.38
C VAL A 44 -28.16 -11.51 5.89
N LEU A 45 -26.89 -11.36 5.46
CA LEU A 45 -26.51 -11.67 4.09
C LEU A 45 -25.33 -12.64 4.17
N THR A 46 -25.71 -13.89 4.18
CA THR A 46 -24.86 -15.06 4.04
C THR A 46 -24.01 -14.94 2.76
N SER A 47 -22.73 -15.21 2.92
CA SER A 47 -21.89 -15.99 2.00
C SER A 47 -22.00 -15.63 0.51
N LEU A 48 -21.13 -14.74 0.03
CA LEU A 48 -20.77 -14.66 -1.39
C LEU A 48 -19.30 -15.04 -1.61
N ALA A 49 -18.90 -16.17 -1.07
CA ALA A 49 -17.56 -16.76 -1.28
C ALA A 49 -17.61 -18.03 -2.13
N GLU A 50 -18.67 -18.30 -2.86
CA GLU A 50 -18.71 -19.40 -3.84
C GLU A 50 -19.05 -18.85 -5.23
N ARG A 51 -18.05 -18.87 -6.13
CA ARG A 51 -18.28 -18.68 -7.56
C ARG A 51 -19.20 -19.79 -8.04
N PRO A 52 -20.41 -19.50 -8.55
CA PRO A 52 -21.16 -20.55 -9.23
C PRO A 52 -20.39 -20.95 -10.48
N ALA A 53 -20.09 -22.24 -10.60
CA ALA A 53 -19.57 -22.86 -11.82
C ALA A 53 -20.69 -22.89 -12.87
N THR A 54 -21.02 -21.74 -13.44
CA THR A 54 -22.00 -21.65 -14.54
C THR A 54 -21.23 -21.56 -15.86
N THR A 55 -21.45 -22.54 -16.72
CA THR A 55 -20.98 -22.59 -18.10
C THR A 55 -21.72 -21.61 -19.03
N ASP A 56 -22.57 -20.73 -18.49
CA ASP A 56 -23.34 -19.76 -19.26
C ASP A 56 -22.53 -18.51 -19.59
N SER A 57 -22.20 -18.36 -20.89
CA SER A 57 -21.46 -17.20 -21.43
C SER A 57 -22.20 -15.85 -21.25
N GLY A 58 -23.51 -15.89 -21.05
CA GLY A 58 -24.36 -14.71 -20.82
C GLY A 58 -24.20 -14.17 -19.39
N ALA A 59 -24.23 -15.06 -18.40
CA ALA A 59 -24.05 -14.69 -16.99
C ALA A 59 -22.64 -14.13 -16.76
N ARG A 60 -21.59 -14.74 -17.33
CA ARG A 60 -20.20 -14.25 -17.21
C ARG A 60 -20.06 -12.81 -17.75
N ARG A 61 -20.61 -12.52 -18.93
CA ARG A 61 -20.58 -11.17 -19.52
C ARG A 61 -21.38 -10.15 -18.68
N CYS A 62 -22.44 -10.56 -18.02
CA CYS A 62 -23.21 -9.69 -17.11
C CYS A 62 -22.37 -9.34 -15.87
N TRP A 63 -21.69 -10.30 -15.25
CA TRP A 63 -20.82 -10.08 -14.09
C TRP A 63 -19.60 -9.22 -14.44
N GLU A 64 -18.97 -9.43 -15.59
CA GLU A 64 -17.87 -8.60 -16.08
C GLU A 64 -18.32 -7.17 -16.33
N ARG A 65 -19.51 -6.96 -16.92
CA ARG A 65 -20.07 -5.64 -17.16
C ARG A 65 -20.44 -4.91 -15.87
N MET A 66 -21.01 -5.60 -14.86
CA MET A 66 -21.29 -5.01 -13.53
C MET A 66 -19.99 -4.66 -12.80
N GLY A 67 -18.97 -5.51 -12.85
CA GLY A 67 -17.65 -5.22 -12.29
C GLY A 67 -16.99 -4.01 -12.94
N PHE A 68 -17.10 -3.86 -14.25
CA PHE A 68 -16.55 -2.72 -14.99
C PHE A 68 -17.26 -1.41 -14.63
N VAL A 69 -18.59 -1.40 -14.57
CA VAL A 69 -19.39 -0.21 -14.17
C VAL A 69 -19.05 0.20 -12.74
N SER A 70 -18.90 -0.77 -11.82
CA SER A 70 -18.52 -0.52 -10.44
C SER A 70 -17.14 0.17 -10.33
N GLN A 71 -16.14 -0.28 -11.09
CA GLN A 71 -14.80 0.33 -11.08
C GLN A 71 -14.83 1.73 -11.71
N THR A 72 -15.57 1.94 -12.80
CA THR A 72 -15.70 3.26 -13.43
C THR A 72 -16.29 4.29 -12.47
N THR A 73 -17.32 3.90 -11.70
CA THR A 73 -17.94 4.77 -10.70
C THR A 73 -16.95 5.11 -9.57
N LYS A 74 -16.21 4.13 -9.06
CA LYS A 74 -15.19 4.38 -8.03
C LYS A 74 -14.13 5.35 -8.53
N ARG A 75 -13.68 5.22 -9.78
CA ARG A 75 -12.72 6.14 -10.41
C ARG A 75 -13.27 7.56 -10.59
N ALA A 76 -14.55 7.70 -10.91
CA ALA A 76 -15.21 9.01 -11.00
C ALA A 76 -15.26 9.70 -9.63
N LEU A 77 -15.62 8.97 -8.57
CA LEU A 77 -15.61 9.47 -7.18
C LEU A 77 -14.19 9.83 -6.70
N GLU A 78 -13.18 9.02 -7.04
CA GLU A 78 -11.77 9.30 -6.79
C GLU A 78 -11.33 10.61 -7.44
N ALA A 79 -11.59 10.77 -8.74
CA ALA A 79 -11.19 11.96 -9.49
C ALA A 79 -11.83 13.23 -8.92
N SER A 80 -13.11 13.17 -8.58
CA SER A 80 -13.84 14.26 -7.95
C SER A 80 -13.25 14.61 -6.57
N LEU A 81 -13.02 13.62 -5.71
CA LEU A 81 -12.44 13.89 -4.38
C LEU A 81 -11.03 14.49 -4.51
N LYS A 82 -10.16 13.94 -5.36
CA LYS A 82 -8.81 14.50 -5.61
C LYS A 82 -8.87 15.95 -6.09
N LYS A 83 -9.77 16.27 -7.01
CA LYS A 83 -10.00 17.65 -7.50
C LYS A 83 -10.43 18.59 -6.37
N LEU A 84 -11.37 18.16 -5.52
CA LEU A 84 -11.84 18.96 -4.38
C LEU A 84 -10.77 19.14 -3.31
N LEU A 85 -9.94 18.13 -3.06
CA LEU A 85 -8.82 18.20 -2.12
C LEU A 85 -7.72 19.19 -2.54
N LEU A 86 -7.63 19.55 -3.81
CA LEU A 86 -6.73 20.62 -4.25
C LEU A 86 -7.25 22.02 -3.85
N GLN A 87 -8.55 22.16 -3.55
CA GLN A 87 -9.21 23.43 -3.29
C GLN A 87 -9.51 23.66 -1.81
N LYS A 88 -9.85 22.59 -1.07
CA LYS A 88 -10.27 22.70 0.33
C LYS A 88 -9.88 21.44 1.13
N PRO A 89 -9.68 21.55 2.47
CA PRO A 89 -9.35 20.41 3.31
C PRO A 89 -10.50 19.40 3.39
N LEU A 90 -10.17 18.12 3.65
CA LEU A 90 -11.09 16.99 3.63
C LEU A 90 -12.33 17.22 4.54
N ASN A 91 -12.14 17.80 5.72
CA ASN A 91 -13.22 18.08 6.67
C ASN A 91 -14.23 19.15 6.19
N LYS A 92 -13.95 19.83 5.08
CA LYS A 92 -14.86 20.78 4.41
C LYS A 92 -15.48 20.22 3.13
N ILE A 93 -15.17 18.96 2.79
CA ILE A 93 -15.75 18.26 1.64
C ILE A 93 -16.89 17.39 2.14
N THR A 94 -18.03 17.49 1.46
CA THR A 94 -19.21 16.65 1.74
C THR A 94 -19.41 15.59 0.65
N ILE A 95 -20.15 14.54 0.96
CA ILE A 95 -20.52 13.53 -0.04
C ILE A 95 -21.31 14.18 -1.20
N ASN A 96 -22.14 15.19 -0.91
CA ASN A 96 -22.86 15.92 -1.95
C ASN A 96 -21.90 16.65 -2.90
N ASP A 97 -20.87 17.33 -2.37
CA ASP A 97 -19.86 17.99 -3.22
C ASP A 97 -19.23 17.01 -4.20
N ILE A 98 -18.89 15.80 -3.73
CA ILE A 98 -18.25 14.76 -4.55
C ILE A 98 -19.21 14.23 -5.61
N THR A 99 -20.45 13.91 -5.21
CA THR A 99 -21.43 13.29 -6.10
C THR A 99 -21.97 14.26 -7.14
N GLU A 100 -22.15 15.53 -6.79
CA GLU A 100 -22.52 16.60 -7.73
C GLU A 100 -21.41 16.87 -8.75
N ASP A 101 -20.14 16.93 -8.31
CA ASP A 101 -19.00 17.17 -9.19
C ASP A 101 -18.79 16.06 -10.25
N CYS A 102 -19.07 14.80 -9.90
CA CYS A 102 -18.93 13.67 -10.82
C CYS A 102 -20.26 13.20 -11.46
N GLY A 103 -21.38 13.85 -11.17
CA GLY A 103 -22.69 13.51 -11.75
C GLY A 103 -23.24 12.16 -11.29
N VAL A 104 -22.87 11.69 -10.09
CA VAL A 104 -23.30 10.40 -9.52
C VAL A 104 -24.35 10.65 -8.43
N ASN A 105 -25.31 9.74 -8.28
CA ASN A 105 -26.27 9.82 -7.19
C ASN A 105 -25.63 9.50 -5.83
N ARG A 106 -26.05 10.20 -4.76
CA ARG A 106 -25.61 9.95 -3.38
C ARG A 106 -25.81 8.49 -2.93
N MET A 107 -26.90 7.84 -3.36
CA MET A 107 -27.11 6.41 -3.07
C MET A 107 -26.05 5.52 -3.72
N THR A 108 -25.59 5.89 -4.92
CA THR A 108 -24.48 5.20 -5.60
C THR A 108 -23.17 5.36 -4.85
N PHE A 109 -22.90 6.50 -4.20
CA PHE A 109 -21.77 6.66 -3.30
C PHE A 109 -21.82 5.62 -2.16
N TYR A 110 -22.94 5.54 -1.44
CA TYR A 110 -23.11 4.62 -0.31
C TYR A 110 -23.13 3.13 -0.72
N TYR A 111 -23.40 2.84 -1.99
CA TYR A 111 -23.23 1.48 -2.51
C TYR A 111 -21.75 1.05 -2.55
N HIS A 112 -20.83 2.00 -2.73
CA HIS A 112 -19.40 1.72 -2.87
C HIS A 112 -18.57 2.02 -1.62
N PHE A 113 -18.95 3.04 -0.86
CA PHE A 113 -18.18 3.56 0.26
C PHE A 113 -19.08 3.93 1.43
N LYS A 114 -18.68 3.58 2.65
CA LYS A 114 -19.39 3.89 3.87
C LYS A 114 -19.44 5.40 4.12
N ASP A 115 -18.32 6.06 3.94
CA ASP A 115 -18.13 7.49 4.16
C ASP A 115 -16.96 8.02 3.31
N ILE A 116 -16.61 9.31 3.46
CA ILE A 116 -15.52 9.94 2.71
C ILE A 116 -14.17 9.34 3.10
N TYR A 117 -13.98 8.93 4.36
CA TYR A 117 -12.73 8.36 4.83
C TYR A 117 -12.48 6.98 4.21
N ASP A 118 -13.53 6.18 4.04
CA ASP A 118 -13.47 4.89 3.32
C ASP A 118 -13.07 5.10 1.84
N LEU A 119 -13.58 6.15 1.19
CA LEU A 119 -13.14 6.53 -0.16
C LEU A 119 -11.68 6.98 -0.16
N VAL A 120 -11.23 7.77 0.82
CA VAL A 120 -9.81 8.17 0.97
C VAL A 120 -8.94 6.93 1.13
N ASP A 121 -9.29 6.02 2.03
CA ASP A 121 -8.56 4.78 2.26
C ASP A 121 -8.42 3.97 0.97
N TRP A 122 -9.51 3.82 0.21
CA TRP A 122 -9.49 3.11 -1.07
C TRP A 122 -8.58 3.78 -2.11
N ILE A 123 -8.64 5.12 -2.25
CA ILE A 123 -7.79 5.89 -3.16
C ILE A 123 -6.32 5.67 -2.84
N MET A 124 -5.98 5.78 -1.58
CA MET A 124 -4.60 5.68 -1.13
C MET A 124 -4.01 4.28 -1.37
N VAL A 125 -4.82 3.24 -1.18
CA VAL A 125 -4.47 1.84 -1.51
C VAL A 125 -4.21 1.67 -3.00
N GLU A 126 -5.12 2.21 -3.83
CA GLU A 126 -5.01 2.10 -5.28
C GLU A 126 -3.81 2.88 -5.84
N ASP A 127 -3.54 4.07 -5.30
CA ASP A 127 -2.38 4.87 -5.70
C ASP A 127 -1.07 4.19 -5.32
N ALA A 128 -0.96 3.65 -4.09
CA ALA A 128 0.20 2.89 -3.67
C ALA A 128 0.43 1.64 -4.53
N ALA A 129 -0.66 0.91 -4.86
CA ALA A 129 -0.57 -0.26 -5.72
C ALA A 129 -0.12 0.09 -7.15
N LYS A 130 -0.65 1.17 -7.73
CA LYS A 130 -0.22 1.65 -9.06
C LYS A 130 1.25 2.00 -9.08
N ALA A 131 1.70 2.76 -8.08
CA ALA A 131 3.09 3.15 -7.95
C ALA A 131 4.04 1.94 -7.93
N LEU A 132 3.64 0.87 -7.25
CA LEU A 132 4.40 -0.39 -7.22
C LEU A 132 4.33 -1.18 -8.53
N GLU A 133 3.23 -1.07 -9.30
CA GLU A 133 3.08 -1.72 -10.60
C GLU A 133 3.90 -1.05 -11.70
N GLU A 134 4.07 0.26 -11.64
CA GLU A 134 4.74 1.07 -12.68
C GLU A 134 6.26 0.95 -12.64
N LYS A 135 6.85 0.50 -11.54
CA LYS A 135 8.30 0.38 -11.40
C LYS A 135 8.80 -1.05 -11.50
N PRO A 136 9.92 -1.27 -12.21
CA PRO A 136 10.35 -2.60 -12.58
C PRO A 136 10.80 -3.48 -11.39
N THR A 137 11.44 -3.01 -10.42
CA THR A 137 11.81 -3.65 -9.13
C THR A 137 12.61 -2.67 -8.31
N PHE A 138 12.44 -2.70 -7.00
CA PHE A 138 13.37 -2.01 -6.13
C PHE A 138 14.44 -3.02 -5.69
N ASP A 139 15.69 -2.74 -5.98
CA ASP A 139 16.80 -3.57 -5.53
C ASP A 139 17.02 -3.40 -4.03
N THR A 140 16.65 -2.23 -3.50
CA THR A 140 16.83 -1.88 -2.09
C THR A 140 15.56 -1.28 -1.48
N TRP A 141 15.40 -1.46 -0.16
CA TRP A 141 14.34 -0.80 0.61
C TRP A 141 14.41 0.73 0.52
N SER A 142 15.64 1.29 0.43
CA SER A 142 15.85 2.73 0.38
C SER A 142 15.34 3.36 -0.92
N GLU A 143 15.43 2.66 -2.05
CA GLU A 143 14.84 3.11 -3.31
C GLU A 143 13.31 3.13 -3.23
N ALA A 144 12.71 2.05 -2.71
CA ALA A 144 11.27 1.97 -2.53
C ALA A 144 10.75 3.06 -1.57
N TYR A 145 11.46 3.31 -0.49
CA TYR A 145 11.10 4.34 0.48
C TYR A 145 11.27 5.76 -0.08
N LEU A 146 12.36 6.03 -0.80
CA LEU A 146 12.58 7.31 -1.48
C LEU A 146 11.44 7.59 -2.48
N ASP A 147 11.03 6.59 -3.20
CA ASP A 147 9.95 6.73 -4.16
C ASP A 147 8.62 7.07 -3.49
N LEU A 148 8.31 6.40 -2.40
CA LEU A 148 7.15 6.73 -1.56
C LEU A 148 7.20 8.20 -1.12
N LEU A 149 8.33 8.66 -0.59
CA LEU A 149 8.48 10.06 -0.15
C LEU A 149 8.32 11.06 -1.30
N ARG A 150 8.87 10.76 -2.48
CA ARG A 150 8.70 11.61 -3.67
C ARG A 150 7.24 11.73 -4.08
N GLN A 151 6.51 10.63 -4.13
CA GLN A 151 5.09 10.65 -4.45
C GLN A 151 4.27 11.45 -3.43
N VAL A 152 4.59 11.32 -2.14
CA VAL A 152 3.96 12.12 -1.08
C VAL A 152 4.26 13.61 -1.29
N GLN A 153 5.49 13.97 -1.67
CA GLN A 153 5.90 15.35 -1.91
C GLN A 153 5.28 15.94 -3.19
N GLU A 154 5.22 15.19 -4.27
CA GLU A 154 4.58 15.58 -5.53
C GLU A 154 3.09 15.90 -5.32
N ASN A 155 2.44 15.16 -4.42
CA ASN A 155 1.04 15.35 -4.06
C ASN A 155 0.85 16.17 -2.78
N LYS A 156 1.81 17.04 -2.42
CA LYS A 156 1.86 17.75 -1.14
C LYS A 156 0.55 18.44 -0.76
N VAL A 157 -0.10 19.16 -1.67
CA VAL A 157 -1.34 19.90 -1.37
C VAL A 157 -2.45 18.93 -0.94
N LEU A 158 -2.63 17.83 -1.67
CA LEU A 158 -3.60 16.80 -1.35
C LEU A 158 -3.29 16.12 -0.01
N VAL A 159 -2.04 15.69 0.16
CA VAL A 159 -1.58 15.02 1.38
C VAL A 159 -1.77 15.91 2.61
N MET A 160 -1.43 17.20 2.53
CA MET A 160 -1.59 18.14 3.64
C MET A 160 -3.05 18.40 3.97
N ASN A 161 -3.94 18.47 2.99
CA ASN A 161 -5.36 18.65 3.19
C ASN A 161 -6.03 17.41 3.82
N VAL A 162 -5.56 16.21 3.50
CA VAL A 162 -5.95 14.97 4.17
C VAL A 162 -5.36 14.92 5.58
N TYR A 163 -4.04 15.10 5.73
CA TYR A 163 -3.32 15.02 7.01
C TYR A 163 -3.88 15.94 8.08
N ARG A 164 -4.26 17.18 7.73
CA ARG A 164 -4.86 18.16 8.66
C ARG A 164 -6.30 17.80 9.07
N SER A 165 -6.94 16.90 8.38
CA SER A 165 -8.35 16.52 8.57
C SER A 165 -8.54 15.15 9.20
N MET A 166 -7.49 14.36 9.31
CA MET A 166 -7.49 13.02 9.90
C MET A 166 -6.78 13.02 11.26
N SER A 167 -7.13 12.07 12.13
CA SER A 167 -6.36 11.85 13.35
C SER A 167 -4.98 11.28 13.01
N ARG A 168 -3.99 11.53 13.87
CA ARG A 168 -2.64 10.96 13.71
C ARG A 168 -2.69 9.44 13.60
N GLU A 169 -3.52 8.80 14.42
CA GLU A 169 -3.70 7.35 14.42
C GLU A 169 -4.20 6.81 13.08
N GLN A 170 -5.16 7.48 12.44
CA GLN A 170 -5.64 7.11 11.10
C GLN A 170 -4.53 7.18 10.06
N VAL A 171 -3.72 8.24 10.08
CA VAL A 171 -2.60 8.40 9.15
C VAL A 171 -1.51 7.34 9.42
N GLU A 172 -1.21 7.04 10.70
CA GLU A 172 -0.28 5.97 11.09
C GLU A 172 -0.74 4.61 10.55
N GLN A 173 -2.00 4.24 10.79
CA GLN A 173 -2.56 2.97 10.33
C GLN A 173 -2.50 2.84 8.80
N TYR A 174 -2.71 3.94 8.10
CA TYR A 174 -2.57 3.98 6.66
C TYR A 174 -1.12 3.71 6.22
N LEU A 175 -0.14 4.40 6.78
CA LEU A 175 1.28 4.20 6.46
C LEU A 175 1.75 2.79 6.85
N TYR A 176 1.26 2.22 7.97
CA TYR A 176 1.55 0.83 8.35
C TYR A 176 1.09 -0.14 7.28
N ARG A 177 -0.12 0.04 6.72
CA ARG A 177 -0.66 -0.82 5.66
C ARG A 177 0.19 -0.81 4.39
N ILE A 178 0.81 0.33 4.05
CA ILE A 178 1.70 0.43 2.88
C ILE A 178 3.06 -0.18 3.17
N LEU A 179 3.68 0.15 4.30
CA LEU A 179 5.06 -0.23 4.58
C LEU A 179 5.21 -1.69 5.03
N ASP A 180 4.20 -2.26 5.72
CA ASP A 180 4.27 -3.65 6.22
C ASP A 180 4.53 -4.68 5.11
N PRO A 181 3.74 -4.75 4.01
CA PRO A 181 4.01 -5.71 2.94
C PRO A 181 5.33 -5.44 2.21
N MET A 182 5.75 -4.19 2.09
CA MET A 182 7.02 -3.82 1.49
C MET A 182 8.20 -4.34 2.32
N LEU A 183 8.18 -4.12 3.63
CA LEU A 183 9.22 -4.59 4.54
C LEU A 183 9.28 -6.12 4.62
N ARG A 184 8.13 -6.79 4.62
CA ARG A 184 8.07 -8.27 4.57
C ARG A 184 8.71 -8.83 3.31
N GLU A 185 8.45 -8.23 2.16
CA GLU A 185 9.06 -8.67 0.89
C GLU A 185 10.60 -8.54 0.94
N PHE A 186 11.14 -7.43 1.48
CA PHE A 186 12.58 -7.28 1.67
C PHE A 186 13.15 -8.26 2.68
N LEU A 187 12.40 -8.55 3.75
CA LEU A 187 12.79 -9.55 4.73
C LEU A 187 12.84 -10.94 4.11
N ASP A 188 11.80 -11.34 3.37
CA ASP A 188 11.74 -12.65 2.72
C ASP A 188 12.88 -12.85 1.71
N ARG A 189 13.26 -11.80 0.96
CA ARG A 189 14.44 -11.84 0.07
C ARG A 189 15.75 -11.98 0.84
N GLY A 190 15.88 -11.32 2.00
CA GLY A 190 17.07 -11.37 2.84
C GLY A 190 17.24 -12.70 3.59
N MET A 191 16.18 -13.50 3.69
CA MET A 191 16.17 -14.78 4.44
C MET A 191 16.64 -16.00 3.63
N GLN A 192 17.16 -15.83 2.40
CA GLN A 192 17.62 -16.98 1.63
C GLN A 192 18.67 -17.80 2.41
N GLY A 193 18.30 -19.03 2.78
CA GLY A 193 19.16 -19.94 3.55
C GLY A 193 19.24 -19.66 5.06
N ILE A 194 18.36 -18.82 5.60
CA ILE A 194 18.29 -18.49 7.03
C ILE A 194 16.90 -18.83 7.57
N THR A 195 16.81 -19.56 8.66
CA THR A 195 15.56 -19.85 9.36
C THR A 195 15.40 -18.92 10.56
N VAL A 196 14.32 -18.16 10.61
CA VAL A 196 13.94 -17.24 11.70
C VAL A 196 12.52 -17.56 12.13
N GLN A 197 12.22 -17.50 13.43
CA GLN A 197 10.87 -17.72 13.95
C GLN A 197 9.91 -16.62 13.45
N ASP A 198 8.65 -16.97 13.22
CA ASP A 198 7.67 -16.00 12.70
C ASP A 198 7.43 -14.82 13.64
N ALA A 199 7.51 -15.04 14.96
CA ALA A 199 7.43 -13.97 15.95
C ALA A 199 8.58 -12.97 15.84
N ASP A 200 9.80 -13.45 15.60
CA ASP A 200 10.99 -12.61 15.45
C ASP A 200 10.97 -11.87 14.10
N LYS A 201 10.49 -12.53 13.04
CA LYS A 201 10.26 -11.87 11.75
C LYS A 201 9.29 -10.70 11.89
N GLN A 202 8.17 -10.95 12.60
CA GLN A 202 7.17 -9.91 12.85
C GLN A 202 7.78 -8.76 13.65
N PHE A 203 8.55 -9.05 14.69
CA PHE A 203 9.22 -8.04 15.52
C PHE A 203 10.18 -7.17 14.70
N ILE A 204 10.99 -7.78 13.81
CA ILE A 204 11.91 -7.06 12.92
C ILE A 204 11.11 -6.12 11.99
N VAL A 205 10.05 -6.64 11.34
CA VAL A 205 9.19 -5.82 10.47
C VAL A 205 8.58 -4.65 11.24
N ASP A 206 8.05 -4.89 12.44
CA ASP A 206 7.41 -3.87 13.26
C ASP A 206 8.40 -2.77 13.67
N PHE A 207 9.62 -3.14 14.07
CA PHE A 207 10.66 -2.18 14.41
C PHE A 207 10.95 -1.21 13.27
N TYR A 208 11.25 -1.73 12.08
CA TYR A 208 11.53 -0.88 10.91
C TYR A 208 10.29 -0.09 10.45
N LYS A 209 9.13 -0.71 10.49
CA LYS A 209 7.85 -0.06 10.16
C LYS A 209 7.59 1.16 11.03
N TYR A 210 7.70 1.02 12.36
CA TYR A 210 7.47 2.12 13.28
C TYR A 210 8.52 3.25 13.12
N ALA A 211 9.77 2.89 12.89
CA ALA A 211 10.82 3.87 12.64
C ALA A 211 10.54 4.68 11.35
N LEU A 212 10.27 4.01 10.23
CA LEU A 212 10.02 4.66 8.95
C LEU A 212 8.72 5.48 8.95
N VAL A 213 7.65 4.97 9.56
CA VAL A 213 6.38 5.70 9.70
C VAL A 213 6.57 6.93 10.57
N GLY A 214 7.26 6.81 11.72
CA GLY A 214 7.56 7.93 12.59
C GLY A 214 8.33 9.05 11.88
N MET A 215 9.36 8.68 11.11
CA MET A 215 10.14 9.62 10.30
C MET A 215 9.29 10.29 9.20
N THR A 216 8.46 9.54 8.51
CA THR A 216 7.55 10.05 7.47
C THR A 216 6.55 11.06 8.05
N LEU A 217 5.92 10.71 9.17
CA LEU A 217 4.95 11.59 9.83
C LEU A 217 5.59 12.89 10.33
N GLU A 218 6.78 12.80 10.92
CA GLU A 218 7.50 13.99 11.36
C GLU A 218 7.89 14.88 10.18
N TRP A 219 8.28 14.30 9.07
CA TRP A 219 8.58 15.01 7.83
C TRP A 219 7.34 15.70 7.25
N ILE A 220 6.19 15.01 7.22
CA ILE A 220 4.90 15.60 6.80
C ILE A 220 4.52 16.75 7.76
N ARG A 221 4.63 16.54 9.07
CA ARG A 221 4.34 17.55 10.09
C ARG A 221 5.17 18.82 9.92
N ARG A 222 6.43 18.68 9.48
CA ARG A 222 7.34 19.80 9.15
C ARG A 222 7.13 20.36 7.75
N ASP A 223 5.97 20.12 7.16
CA ASP A 223 5.61 20.62 5.83
C ASP A 223 6.53 20.10 4.72
N MET A 224 7.07 18.89 4.87
CA MET A 224 7.94 18.22 3.87
C MET A 224 9.13 19.08 3.42
N LYS A 225 9.72 19.87 4.35
CA LYS A 225 10.80 20.83 4.04
C LYS A 225 12.14 20.17 3.74
N GLU A 226 12.41 19.01 4.37
CA GLU A 226 13.63 18.25 4.12
C GLU A 226 13.53 17.55 2.76
N ASP A 227 14.63 17.54 2.00
CA ASP A 227 14.70 16.81 0.75
C ASP A 227 14.58 15.30 0.99
N PRO A 228 13.65 14.60 0.33
CA PRO A 228 13.49 13.15 0.44
C PRO A 228 14.79 12.35 0.19
N VAL A 229 15.62 12.81 -0.75
CA VAL A 229 16.90 12.15 -1.04
C VAL A 229 17.80 12.19 0.18
N ARG A 230 18.01 13.37 0.77
CA ARG A 230 18.85 13.53 1.97
C ARG A 230 18.32 12.72 3.16
N MET A 231 17.01 12.71 3.36
CA MET A 231 16.39 11.92 4.43
C MET A 231 16.64 10.43 4.24
N THR A 232 16.46 9.93 3.01
CA THR A 232 16.68 8.52 2.68
C THR A 232 18.17 8.14 2.77
N GLU A 233 19.09 8.99 2.32
CA GLU A 233 20.54 8.76 2.46
C GLU A 233 20.96 8.62 3.92
N ARG A 234 20.48 9.49 4.81
CA ARG A 234 20.76 9.41 6.25
C ARG A 234 20.22 8.13 6.87
N LEU A 235 18.99 7.73 6.50
CA LEU A 235 18.42 6.47 6.95
C LEU A 235 19.21 5.27 6.41
N ASN A 236 19.67 5.34 5.15
CA ASN A 236 20.46 4.28 4.56
C ASN A 236 21.82 4.11 5.27
N ILE A 237 22.46 5.20 5.67
CA ILE A 237 23.71 5.13 6.48
C ILE A 237 23.46 4.39 7.80
N LEU A 238 22.34 4.66 8.47
CA LEU A 238 22.00 4.04 9.76
C LEU A 238 21.56 2.57 9.62
N LEU A 239 20.91 2.23 8.52
CA LEU A 239 20.23 0.94 8.36
C LEU A 239 20.95 -0.02 7.39
N HIS A 240 22.04 0.46 6.74
CA HIS A 240 22.76 -0.35 5.75
C HIS A 240 23.33 -1.63 6.38
N GLY A 241 22.90 -2.77 5.87
CA GLY A 241 23.31 -4.09 6.37
C GLY A 241 22.70 -4.50 7.72
N GLU A 242 22.06 -3.58 8.47
CA GLU A 242 21.49 -3.90 9.79
C GLU A 242 20.31 -4.84 9.69
N PHE A 243 19.56 -4.79 8.60
CA PHE A 243 18.45 -5.71 8.36
C PHE A 243 18.91 -7.16 8.23
N GLN A 244 19.96 -7.41 7.42
CA GLN A 244 20.57 -8.73 7.27
C GLN A 244 21.27 -9.16 8.57
N ARG A 245 21.89 -8.21 9.28
CA ARG A 245 22.52 -8.48 10.59
C ARG A 245 21.50 -8.88 11.64
N ALA A 246 20.32 -8.21 11.66
CA ALA A 246 19.21 -8.61 12.54
C ALA A 246 18.75 -10.04 12.23
N LEU A 247 18.52 -10.37 10.95
CA LEU A 247 18.11 -11.71 10.54
C LEU A 247 19.12 -12.79 10.99
N ARG A 248 20.42 -12.53 10.83
CA ARG A 248 21.48 -13.45 11.29
C ARG A 248 21.50 -13.64 12.80
N ARG A 249 21.20 -12.61 13.59
CA ARG A 249 21.12 -12.68 15.05
C ARG A 249 19.92 -13.45 15.56
N PHE A 250 18.80 -13.40 14.86
CA PHE A 250 17.56 -14.12 15.18
C PHE A 250 17.45 -15.50 14.52
N ARG A 251 18.49 -15.97 13.78
CA ARG A 251 18.45 -17.28 13.14
C ARG A 251 18.39 -18.42 14.17
N THR A 252 17.58 -19.43 13.90
CA THR A 252 17.37 -20.60 14.77
C THR A 252 18.19 -21.82 14.35
N ASP A 253 18.78 -21.80 13.14
CA ASP A 253 19.57 -22.87 12.54
C ASP A 253 21.07 -22.73 12.82
N ARG A 254 21.44 -22.05 13.92
CA ARG A 254 22.84 -21.90 14.32
C ARG A 254 23.45 -23.22 14.74
N SER A 255 24.63 -23.53 14.19
CA SER A 255 25.54 -24.52 14.72
C SER A 255 26.25 -23.96 15.96
N PRO A 256 26.65 -24.81 16.96
CA PRO A 256 27.45 -24.36 18.12
C PRO A 256 28.75 -23.63 17.75
N SER A 257 29.27 -23.84 16.54
CA SER A 257 30.47 -23.16 16.01
C SER A 257 30.24 -21.72 15.55
N ASP A 258 29.00 -21.25 15.45
CA ASP A 258 28.63 -19.92 14.93
C ASP A 258 28.42 -18.87 16.06
N LEU A 259 28.84 -19.19 17.31
CA LEU A 259 28.57 -18.34 18.48
C LEU A 259 29.73 -17.36 18.82
N ASP A 260 30.84 -17.42 18.10
CA ASP A 260 32.06 -16.65 18.40
C ASP A 260 32.36 -15.47 17.44
N ASP A 261 31.37 -15.03 16.62
CA ASP A 261 31.51 -13.86 15.75
C ASP A 261 30.57 -12.71 16.10
#